data_8963bb5c7a665cc952a11de0de30cf4d
#
_entry.id   8963bb5c7a665cc952a11de0de30cf4d
#
_cell.length_a   1.000
_cell.length_b   1.000
_cell.length_c   1.000
_cell.angle_alpha   90.00
_cell.angle_beta   90.00
_cell.angle_gamma   90.00
#
_symmetry.space_group_name_H-M   'P 1'
#
loop_
_entity.id
_entity.type
_entity.pdbx_description
1 polymer ?
#
loop_
_entity_poly.entity_id
_entity_poly.type
_entity_poly.pdbx_seq_one_letter_code
_entity_poly.pdbx_strand_id
1 'polypeptide(L)'
;MSHSQNKRRRSLSNFLQTRREMLQTVLGLGTASTLAGCSSFHAASQPGADRIRRENEQTGTLEWLLQKTAIDPKTKYRCPWIEGYCSRTRARAGDSITFHVSTKPASSFTLDIYRLGFYGGTGGRLMKRLGPFRGVTQPDPIQGNKRLRDCRWEPCAALTVPADWLSGVYLGKLTAERDEFQSYVIFIVRDDRRADLLFQCSDLTWQAYNRWPSQFALYDNGEHQWWWGGDVQVSFNRPYGKYCQILDAPLSTGSGEWFLWEFPFAYWLESHGYDVSYISNLDTHSDPRGLLRARGLLSVGHDEYYSIEMFRNVQAAIQAGVNVAFFSGNAVCGRILLSPDLTGRPARVFERVGVFGPPGGTFEFQAMKTLRHERPYANELIGAHSTGPVTGGADWICSAPDHWLFAGTNMKKGEGIPGLVGWEWHGDPADIPGLVVVASAPTQSAPGKSNGGTFTATVYPGPRGNFVFNAATCWWADSLSVPPGYVRPKVYTEPKGPDPRAQRITQNVLERFIGSRPL
;
A
#
# COMPACT_ATOMS: atom_id res chain seq x y z
N MET A 1 -13.52 34.65 39.41
CA MET A 1 -13.19 33.25 39.20
C MET A 1 -14.46 32.49 38.79
N SER A 2 -14.94 32.62 37.54
CA SER A 2 -16.01 31.78 36.99
C SER A 2 -16.14 32.03 35.48
N HIS A 3 -15.15 31.62 34.67
CA HIS A 3 -15.30 31.69 33.20
C HIS A 3 -14.49 30.61 32.46
N SER A 4 -14.02 29.56 33.16
CA SER A 4 -13.08 28.59 32.51
C SER A 4 -13.64 27.14 32.36
N GLN A 5 -14.84 26.86 32.84
CA GLN A 5 -15.37 25.47 32.81
C GLN A 5 -16.38 25.18 31.67
N ASN A 6 -16.79 26.18 30.89
CA ASN A 6 -17.84 25.98 29.88
C ASN A 6 -17.32 25.73 28.44
N LYS A 7 -16.02 25.75 28.22
CA LYS A 7 -15.43 25.47 26.88
C LYS A 7 -15.09 23.99 26.63
N ARG A 8 -15.01 23.15 27.66
CA ARG A 8 -14.64 21.73 27.49
C ARG A 8 -15.83 20.78 27.23
N ARG A 9 -17.06 21.20 27.47
CA ARG A 9 -18.25 20.35 27.20
C ARG A 9 -18.83 20.50 25.79
N ARG A 10 -18.46 21.50 25.02
CA ARG A 10 -18.92 21.68 23.63
C ARG A 10 -18.11 20.93 22.57
N SER A 11 -16.93 20.43 22.90
CA SER A 11 -16.07 19.72 21.94
C SER A 11 -16.40 18.24 21.75
N LEU A 12 -17.07 17.62 22.73
CA LEU A 12 -17.40 16.19 22.67
C LEU A 12 -18.77 15.89 22.02
N SER A 13 -19.69 16.88 22.00
CA SER A 13 -20.99 16.70 21.36
C SER A 13 -20.96 16.85 19.83
N ASN A 14 -20.02 17.61 19.29
CA ASN A 14 -19.89 17.81 17.84
C ASN A 14 -19.24 16.63 17.10
N PHE A 15 -18.57 15.72 17.81
CA PHE A 15 -17.90 14.58 17.20
C PHE A 15 -18.85 13.39 16.92
N LEU A 16 -19.98 13.35 17.61
CA LEU A 16 -20.99 12.29 17.44
C LEU A 16 -22.11 12.67 16.44
N GLN A 17 -22.26 13.94 16.13
CA GLN A 17 -23.30 14.42 15.22
C GLN A 17 -22.97 14.25 13.74
N THR A 18 -21.70 14.37 13.36
CA THR A 18 -21.22 14.27 11.97
C THR A 18 -21.37 12.88 11.34
N ARG A 19 -21.45 11.82 12.13
CA ARG A 19 -21.56 10.45 11.60
C ARG A 19 -22.97 10.02 11.21
N ARG A 20 -23.98 10.56 11.88
CA ARG A 20 -25.38 10.28 11.54
C ARG A 20 -25.82 10.96 10.25
N GLU A 21 -25.24 12.10 9.95
CA GLU A 21 -25.49 12.86 8.72
C GLU A 21 -24.75 12.24 7.52
N MET A 22 -23.55 11.68 7.70
CA MET A 22 -22.82 10.99 6.62
C MET A 22 -23.50 9.69 6.18
N LEU A 23 -24.10 8.93 7.09
CA LEU A 23 -24.83 7.70 6.76
C LEU A 23 -26.20 7.98 6.11
N GLN A 24 -26.82 9.11 6.40
CA GLN A 24 -28.09 9.49 5.76
C GLN A 24 -27.89 10.08 4.36
N THR A 25 -26.74 10.68 4.05
CA THR A 25 -26.44 11.21 2.71
C THR A 25 -26.13 10.10 1.69
N VAL A 26 -25.64 8.95 2.14
CA VAL A 26 -25.39 7.80 1.26
C VAL A 26 -26.67 7.04 0.88
N LEU A 27 -27.74 7.17 1.67
CA LEU A 27 -29.03 6.51 1.42
C LEU A 27 -30.03 7.36 0.62
N GLY A 28 -29.71 8.63 0.33
CA GLY A 28 -30.65 9.60 -0.26
C GLY A 28 -30.42 10.01 -1.72
N LEU A 29 -29.40 9.50 -2.40
CA LEU A 29 -29.07 9.87 -3.80
C LEU A 29 -29.14 8.65 -4.75
N GLY A 30 -30.23 7.92 -4.65
CA GLY A 30 -30.64 6.92 -5.62
C GLY A 30 -31.69 7.47 -6.57
N THR A 31 -31.36 8.39 -7.48
CA THR A 31 -32.21 8.72 -8.61
C THR A 31 -31.38 8.95 -9.86
N ALA A 32 -31.55 8.00 -10.78
CA ALA A 32 -31.51 8.18 -12.23
C ALA A 32 -30.39 9.06 -12.80
N SER A 33 -29.24 8.45 -13.06
CA SER A 33 -28.36 8.91 -14.14
C SER A 33 -28.48 7.92 -15.29
N THR A 34 -29.01 8.43 -16.38
CA THR A 34 -29.16 7.79 -17.68
C THR A 34 -27.86 7.12 -18.10
N LEU A 35 -27.91 5.81 -18.33
CA LEU A 35 -26.90 4.99 -18.98
C LEU A 35 -26.64 5.52 -20.39
N ALA A 36 -25.65 6.39 -20.54
CA ALA A 36 -25.03 6.64 -21.84
C ALA A 36 -24.14 5.44 -22.16
N GLY A 37 -24.44 4.79 -23.29
CA GLY A 37 -23.92 3.52 -23.70
C GLY A 37 -22.39 3.40 -23.63
N CYS A 38 -21.91 2.57 -22.72
CA CYS A 38 -20.63 1.91 -22.87
C CYS A 38 -20.79 0.81 -23.92
N SER A 39 -20.28 1.04 -25.12
CA SER A 39 -20.04 -0.01 -26.09
C SER A 39 -19.06 -1.01 -25.47
N SER A 40 -19.61 -2.14 -25.02
CA SER A 40 -18.87 -3.28 -24.51
C SER A 40 -18.05 -3.87 -25.67
N PHE A 41 -16.76 -3.55 -25.73
CA PHE A 41 -15.80 -4.37 -26.44
C PHE A 41 -15.69 -5.70 -25.68
N HIS A 42 -16.44 -6.70 -26.13
CA HIS A 42 -16.25 -8.09 -25.74
C HIS A 42 -14.95 -8.59 -26.39
N ALA A 43 -13.81 -8.30 -25.78
CA ALA A 43 -12.62 -9.11 -26.00
C ALA A 43 -12.93 -10.50 -25.43
N ALA A 44 -12.62 -11.56 -26.16
CA ALA A 44 -12.79 -12.94 -25.71
C ALA A 44 -12.17 -13.09 -24.31
N SER A 45 -12.99 -13.44 -23.33
CA SER A 45 -12.57 -13.52 -21.94
C SER A 45 -11.43 -14.53 -21.77
N GLN A 46 -10.29 -14.08 -21.28
CA GLN A 46 -9.18 -14.96 -20.88
C GLN A 46 -9.63 -15.77 -19.65
N PRO A 47 -9.30 -17.07 -19.54
CA PRO A 47 -9.77 -17.92 -18.43
C PRO A 47 -9.46 -17.37 -17.02
N GLY A 48 -8.44 -16.52 -16.88
CA GLY A 48 -8.06 -15.89 -15.62
C GLY A 48 -8.95 -14.72 -15.22
N ALA A 49 -9.35 -13.86 -16.18
CA ALA A 49 -10.23 -12.71 -15.95
C ALA A 49 -11.61 -13.15 -15.44
N ASP A 50 -12.13 -14.28 -15.93
CA ASP A 50 -13.40 -14.85 -15.45
C ASP A 50 -13.34 -15.24 -13.97
N ARG A 51 -12.16 -15.63 -13.47
CA ARG A 51 -11.99 -16.03 -12.07
C ARG A 51 -12.18 -14.84 -11.13
N ILE A 52 -11.55 -13.69 -11.43
CA ILE A 52 -11.70 -12.47 -10.64
C ILE A 52 -13.13 -11.92 -10.73
N ARG A 53 -13.75 -11.96 -11.91
CA ARG A 53 -15.15 -11.55 -12.08
C ARG A 53 -16.10 -12.40 -11.24
N ARG A 54 -16.01 -13.73 -11.33
CA ARG A 54 -16.84 -14.65 -10.54
C ARG A 54 -16.66 -14.48 -9.04
N GLU A 55 -15.43 -14.21 -8.60
CA GLU A 55 -15.18 -13.91 -7.19
C GLU A 55 -15.89 -12.61 -6.77
N ASN A 56 -15.79 -11.56 -7.58
CA ASN A 56 -16.41 -10.27 -7.27
C ASN A 56 -17.95 -10.24 -7.49
N GLU A 57 -18.53 -11.27 -8.13
CA GLU A 57 -19.97 -11.52 -8.20
C GLU A 57 -20.53 -12.18 -6.94
N GLN A 58 -19.66 -12.71 -6.05
CA GLN A 58 -20.09 -13.25 -4.76
C GLN A 58 -20.59 -12.14 -3.86
N THR A 59 -21.48 -12.50 -2.93
CA THR A 59 -22.05 -11.54 -1.97
C THR A 59 -20.97 -10.94 -1.10
N GLY A 60 -20.76 -9.64 -1.23
CA GLY A 60 -19.89 -8.86 -0.38
C GLY A 60 -20.60 -8.29 0.84
N THR A 61 -19.83 -7.66 1.73
CA THR A 61 -20.34 -7.03 2.96
C THR A 61 -19.48 -5.84 3.36
N LEU A 62 -20.05 -4.90 4.11
CA LEU A 62 -19.33 -3.82 4.79
C LEU A 62 -18.90 -4.20 6.22
N GLU A 63 -19.24 -5.40 6.69
CA GLU A 63 -18.88 -5.85 8.05
C GLU A 63 -17.39 -5.92 8.30
N TRP A 64 -16.56 -5.97 7.26
CA TRP A 64 -15.11 -5.92 7.41
C TRP A 64 -14.59 -4.59 7.98
N LEU A 65 -15.34 -3.50 7.85
CA LEU A 65 -14.95 -2.20 8.40
C LEU A 65 -14.95 -2.23 9.93
N LEU A 66 -13.93 -1.60 10.54
CA LEU A 66 -13.93 -1.39 11.99
C LEU A 66 -15.02 -0.37 12.35
N GLN A 67 -15.84 -0.74 13.32
CA GLN A 67 -16.91 0.12 13.84
C GLN A 67 -16.52 0.78 15.15
N LYS A 68 -15.72 0.10 15.96
CA LYS A 68 -15.32 0.54 17.29
C LYS A 68 -13.85 0.19 17.55
N THR A 69 -13.03 1.19 17.69
CA THR A 69 -11.62 1.05 18.08
C THR A 69 -11.21 2.17 19.00
N ALA A 70 -10.16 1.97 19.76
CA ALA A 70 -9.59 2.99 20.63
C ALA A 70 -8.08 2.96 20.53
N ILE A 71 -7.48 4.13 20.40
CA ILE A 71 -6.01 4.27 20.43
C ILE A 71 -5.60 4.69 21.84
N ASP A 72 -4.63 3.99 22.39
CA ASP A 72 -4.07 4.30 23.70
C ASP A 72 -3.47 5.72 23.70
N PRO A 73 -3.97 6.62 24.53
CA PRO A 73 -3.51 8.02 24.55
C PRO A 73 -2.04 8.18 24.97
N LYS A 74 -1.44 7.18 25.66
CA LYS A 74 -0.05 7.21 26.09
C LYS A 74 0.89 6.90 24.92
N THR A 75 0.62 5.84 24.21
CA THR A 75 1.47 5.39 23.09
C THR A 75 1.11 6.08 21.78
N LYS A 76 -0.16 6.48 21.60
CA LYS A 76 -0.73 7.15 20.41
C LYS A 76 -0.78 6.30 19.13
N TYR A 77 -0.39 5.02 19.20
CA TYR A 77 -0.26 4.19 17.99
C TYR A 77 -0.96 2.84 18.08
N ARG A 78 -1.19 2.27 19.24
CA ARG A 78 -1.74 0.92 19.43
C ARG A 78 -3.17 0.91 19.98
N CYS A 79 -3.88 -0.20 19.77
CA CYS A 79 -5.17 -0.52 20.41
C CYS A 79 -4.97 -1.69 21.38
N PRO A 80 -4.53 -1.46 22.62
CA PRO A 80 -4.18 -2.55 23.54
C PRO A 80 -5.38 -3.38 24.00
N TRP A 81 -6.60 -2.89 23.81
CA TRP A 81 -7.83 -3.63 24.13
C TRP A 81 -7.96 -4.91 23.30
N ILE A 82 -7.55 -4.84 22.04
CA ILE A 82 -7.35 -5.99 21.16
C ILE A 82 -6.39 -5.62 20.01
N GLU A 83 -5.34 -6.39 19.86
CA GLU A 83 -4.36 -6.21 18.78
C GLU A 83 -3.68 -7.54 18.47
N GLY A 84 -3.15 -7.71 17.27
CA GLY A 84 -2.53 -8.97 16.87
C GLY A 84 -1.65 -8.87 15.65
N TYR A 85 -0.96 -9.97 15.35
CA TYR A 85 -0.17 -10.14 14.14
C TYR A 85 -0.24 -11.60 13.65
N CYS A 86 0.11 -11.77 12.37
CA CYS A 86 0.17 -13.09 11.73
C CYS A 86 1.58 -13.66 11.79
N SER A 87 1.70 -14.98 11.97
CA SER A 87 2.99 -15.67 11.88
C SER A 87 3.66 -15.54 10.51
N ARG A 88 2.89 -15.22 9.48
CA ARG A 88 3.34 -15.02 8.10
C ARG A 88 2.66 -13.78 7.51
N THR A 89 3.38 -13.01 6.69
CA THR A 89 2.79 -11.92 5.91
C THR A 89 2.11 -12.42 4.64
N ARG A 90 2.53 -13.59 4.16
CA ARG A 90 2.02 -14.25 2.95
C ARG A 90 1.88 -15.76 3.13
N ALA A 91 0.91 -16.34 2.45
CA ALA A 91 0.64 -17.76 2.47
C ALA A 91 0.07 -18.27 1.14
N ARG A 92 0.26 -19.55 0.86
CA ARG A 92 -0.40 -20.27 -0.24
C ARG A 92 -1.54 -21.13 0.30
N ALA A 93 -2.37 -21.63 -0.59
CA ALA A 93 -3.29 -22.71 -0.28
C ALA A 93 -2.54 -23.89 0.39
N GLY A 94 -3.09 -24.40 1.48
CA GLY A 94 -2.50 -25.45 2.33
C GLY A 94 -1.52 -24.95 3.39
N ASP A 95 -1.01 -23.72 3.29
CA ASP A 95 -0.17 -23.15 4.33
C ASP A 95 -0.98 -22.86 5.61
N SER A 96 -0.35 -23.07 6.77
CA SER A 96 -0.92 -22.69 8.05
C SER A 96 -0.44 -21.30 8.47
N ILE A 97 -1.39 -20.46 8.88
CA ILE A 97 -1.16 -19.15 9.50
C ILE A 97 -1.61 -19.25 10.95
N THR A 98 -0.74 -18.88 11.88
CA THR A 98 -1.14 -18.69 13.28
C THR A 98 -1.32 -17.21 13.57
N PHE A 99 -2.30 -16.90 14.42
CA PHE A 99 -2.62 -15.55 14.85
C PHE A 99 -2.23 -15.40 16.31
N HIS A 100 -1.46 -14.35 16.57
CA HIS A 100 -0.97 -13.99 17.88
C HIS A 100 -1.73 -12.75 18.33
N VAL A 101 -2.63 -12.91 19.29
CA VAL A 101 -3.55 -11.86 19.71
C VAL A 101 -3.37 -11.54 21.19
N SER A 102 -3.38 -10.27 21.52
CA SER A 102 -3.38 -9.75 22.89
C SER A 102 -4.69 -9.01 23.16
N THR A 103 -5.30 -9.27 24.31
CA THR A 103 -6.45 -8.50 24.81
C THR A 103 -6.10 -7.96 26.19
N LYS A 104 -6.27 -6.66 26.41
CA LYS A 104 -5.99 -6.02 27.71
C LYS A 104 -7.14 -5.11 28.14
N PRO A 105 -7.84 -5.46 29.23
CA PRO A 105 -7.76 -6.70 30.02
C PRO A 105 -8.11 -7.95 29.20
N ALA A 106 -7.81 -9.13 29.75
CA ALA A 106 -8.17 -10.41 29.12
C ALA A 106 -9.65 -10.49 28.77
N SER A 107 -9.97 -10.97 27.57
CA SER A 107 -11.33 -11.09 27.03
C SER A 107 -11.37 -12.18 25.98
N SER A 108 -12.46 -12.93 25.90
CA SER A 108 -12.73 -13.73 24.70
C SER A 108 -12.82 -12.82 23.47
N PHE A 109 -12.50 -13.36 22.30
CA PHE A 109 -12.56 -12.63 21.05
C PHE A 109 -12.95 -13.52 19.87
N THR A 110 -13.47 -12.90 18.82
CA THR A 110 -13.70 -13.52 17.51
C THR A 110 -12.71 -13.01 16.48
N LEU A 111 -12.51 -13.80 15.43
CA LEU A 111 -11.64 -13.48 14.30
C LEU A 111 -12.41 -13.78 13.00
N ASP A 112 -12.89 -12.74 12.35
CA ASP A 112 -13.59 -12.84 11.07
C ASP A 112 -12.64 -12.51 9.92
N ILE A 113 -12.46 -13.47 9.00
CA ILE A 113 -11.55 -13.33 7.86
C ILE A 113 -12.32 -12.84 6.64
N TYR A 114 -11.85 -11.75 6.06
CA TYR A 114 -12.41 -11.16 4.85
C TYR A 114 -11.35 -11.10 3.75
N ARG A 115 -11.73 -11.44 2.51
CA ARG A 115 -10.97 -11.10 1.31
C ARG A 115 -11.39 -9.71 0.86
N LEU A 116 -10.41 -8.85 0.55
CA LEU A 116 -10.66 -7.54 -0.03
C LEU A 116 -10.68 -7.61 -1.55
N GLY A 117 -11.56 -6.85 -2.17
CA GLY A 117 -11.77 -6.77 -3.61
C GLY A 117 -12.85 -5.74 -3.93
N PHE A 118 -13.64 -5.93 -4.98
CA PHE A 118 -14.73 -5.01 -5.35
C PHE A 118 -16.09 -5.42 -4.75
N TYR A 119 -16.53 -6.66 -5.00
CA TYR A 119 -17.78 -7.27 -4.48
C TYR A 119 -19.01 -6.36 -4.60
N GLY A 120 -19.28 -5.89 -5.82
CA GLY A 120 -20.44 -5.01 -6.08
C GLY A 120 -20.37 -3.67 -5.34
N GLY A 121 -19.18 -3.20 -4.97
CA GLY A 121 -18.98 -1.93 -4.28
C GLY A 121 -18.77 -2.03 -2.77
N THR A 122 -18.95 -3.21 -2.15
CA THR A 122 -18.81 -3.37 -0.69
C THR A 122 -17.36 -3.51 -0.22
N GLY A 123 -16.43 -3.80 -1.13
CA GLY A 123 -15.00 -3.81 -0.85
C GLY A 123 -14.47 -5.06 -0.14
N GLY A 124 -15.33 -5.93 0.39
CA GLY A 124 -14.89 -7.14 1.09
C GLY A 124 -15.94 -8.25 1.12
N ARG A 125 -15.47 -9.48 1.19
CA ARG A 125 -16.29 -10.69 1.32
C ARG A 125 -15.86 -11.47 2.55
N LEU A 126 -16.82 -11.88 3.37
CA LEU A 126 -16.58 -12.77 4.50
C LEU A 126 -16.19 -14.17 4.00
N MET A 127 -15.00 -14.60 4.35
CA MET A 127 -14.46 -15.91 3.98
C MET A 127 -14.63 -16.94 5.08
N LYS A 128 -14.44 -16.53 6.34
CA LYS A 128 -14.53 -17.45 7.48
C LYS A 128 -14.71 -16.71 8.80
N ARG A 129 -15.53 -17.26 9.70
CA ARG A 129 -15.63 -16.83 11.08
C ARG A 129 -14.95 -17.85 11.98
N LEU A 130 -14.11 -17.37 12.90
CA LEU A 130 -13.33 -18.19 13.80
C LEU A 130 -13.53 -17.73 15.25
N GLY A 131 -13.55 -18.67 16.17
CA GLY A 131 -13.75 -18.41 17.59
C GLY A 131 -15.16 -18.77 18.11
N PRO A 132 -15.53 -18.34 19.33
CA PRO A 132 -14.72 -17.47 20.19
C PRO A 132 -13.42 -18.15 20.68
N PHE A 133 -12.38 -17.35 20.85
CA PHE A 133 -11.12 -17.79 21.43
C PHE A 133 -10.90 -17.11 22.79
N ARG A 134 -10.16 -17.78 23.68
CA ARG A 134 -9.73 -17.18 24.92
C ARG A 134 -8.58 -16.21 24.67
N GLY A 135 -8.82 -14.91 24.83
CA GLY A 135 -7.78 -13.90 24.77
C GLY A 135 -7.12 -13.67 26.12
N VAL A 136 -5.82 -13.43 26.09
CA VAL A 136 -4.99 -13.10 27.24
C VAL A 136 -4.19 -11.84 26.96
N THR A 137 -3.73 -11.16 28.03
CA THR A 137 -2.78 -10.06 27.86
C THR A 137 -1.40 -10.65 27.58
N GLN A 138 -0.90 -10.43 26.38
CA GLN A 138 0.44 -10.85 25.96
C GLN A 138 1.48 -9.81 26.44
N PRO A 139 2.73 -10.23 26.72
CA PRO A 139 3.75 -9.34 27.20
C PRO A 139 4.22 -8.37 26.09
N ASP A 140 4.49 -7.13 26.47
CA ASP A 140 5.18 -6.21 25.56
C ASP A 140 6.61 -6.72 25.28
N PRO A 141 7.07 -6.70 24.01
CA PRO A 141 8.41 -7.18 23.69
C PRO A 141 9.47 -6.29 24.35
N ILE A 142 10.51 -6.92 24.88
CA ILE A 142 11.70 -6.21 25.37
C ILE A 142 12.37 -5.53 24.17
N GLN A 143 12.90 -4.33 24.36
CA GLN A 143 13.71 -3.67 23.36
C GLN A 143 15.03 -4.41 23.18
N GLY A 144 15.23 -4.94 21.99
CA GLY A 144 16.49 -5.56 21.58
C GLY A 144 17.50 -4.55 21.04
N ASN A 145 18.58 -5.06 20.47
CA ASN A 145 19.57 -4.27 19.76
C ASN A 145 18.91 -3.50 18.62
N LYS A 146 19.49 -2.35 18.25
CA LYS A 146 18.97 -1.49 17.17
C LYS A 146 17.47 -1.19 17.33
N ARG A 147 17.03 -1.05 18.60
CA ARG A 147 15.63 -0.76 18.98
C ARG A 147 14.61 -1.79 18.53
N LEU A 148 15.00 -2.99 18.17
CA LEU A 148 14.10 -4.04 17.71
C LEU A 148 13.01 -4.34 18.73
N ARG A 149 11.75 -4.38 18.27
CA ARG A 149 10.57 -4.88 18.99
C ARG A 149 10.03 -6.11 18.25
N ASP A 150 10.43 -7.26 18.73
CA ASP A 150 10.05 -8.58 18.16
C ASP A 150 9.21 -9.34 19.18
N CYS A 151 7.89 -9.46 18.92
CA CYS A 151 6.97 -10.13 19.81
C CYS A 151 7.18 -11.65 19.74
N ARG A 152 7.07 -12.29 20.91
CA ARG A 152 7.04 -13.75 21.07
C ARG A 152 5.73 -14.16 21.75
N TRP A 153 4.63 -13.66 21.22
CA TRP A 153 3.32 -13.95 21.76
C TRP A 153 2.93 -15.39 21.47
N GLU A 154 2.22 -16.01 22.40
CA GLU A 154 1.66 -17.32 22.18
C GLU A 154 0.56 -17.26 21.11
N PRO A 155 0.49 -18.25 20.22
CA PRO A 155 -0.57 -18.31 19.22
C PRO A 155 -1.92 -18.60 19.88
N CYS A 156 -2.97 -17.90 19.46
CA CYS A 156 -4.32 -18.06 20.00
C CYS A 156 -5.27 -18.72 19.01
N ALA A 157 -4.99 -18.64 17.73
CA ALA A 157 -5.80 -19.18 16.65
C ALA A 157 -4.93 -19.63 15.49
N ALA A 158 -5.45 -20.53 14.65
CA ALA A 158 -4.80 -20.99 13.45
C ALA A 158 -5.79 -21.11 12.28
N LEU A 159 -5.30 -20.91 11.09
CA LEU A 159 -6.03 -21.08 9.83
C LEU A 159 -5.13 -21.80 8.83
N THR A 160 -5.59 -22.93 8.30
CA THR A 160 -5.02 -23.47 7.06
C THR A 160 -5.74 -22.80 5.90
N VAL A 161 -5.00 -22.16 5.00
CA VAL A 161 -5.55 -21.46 3.83
C VAL A 161 -6.25 -22.47 2.92
N PRO A 162 -7.57 -22.37 2.69
CA PRO A 162 -8.29 -23.28 1.84
C PRO A 162 -7.82 -23.22 0.38
N ALA A 163 -7.96 -24.33 -0.34
CA ALA A 163 -7.50 -24.46 -1.72
C ALA A 163 -8.33 -23.61 -2.72
N ASP A 164 -9.53 -23.27 -2.36
CA ASP A 164 -10.47 -22.46 -3.15
C ASP A 164 -10.34 -20.94 -2.89
N TRP A 165 -9.49 -20.53 -1.94
CA TRP A 165 -9.25 -19.11 -1.72
C TRP A 165 -8.39 -18.52 -2.83
N LEU A 166 -8.90 -17.47 -3.46
CA LEU A 166 -8.16 -16.76 -4.50
C LEU A 166 -7.04 -15.89 -3.91
N SER A 167 -6.02 -15.67 -4.70
CA SER A 167 -5.01 -14.68 -4.41
C SER A 167 -5.66 -13.31 -4.13
N GLY A 168 -5.13 -12.62 -3.12
CA GLY A 168 -5.69 -11.35 -2.66
C GLY A 168 -5.11 -10.91 -1.32
N VAL A 169 -5.51 -9.73 -0.88
CA VAL A 169 -5.24 -9.25 0.46
C VAL A 169 -6.40 -9.62 1.37
N TYR A 170 -6.07 -10.20 2.52
CA TYR A 170 -7.03 -10.69 3.50
C TYR A 170 -6.85 -9.94 4.82
N LEU A 171 -7.98 -9.58 5.41
CA LEU A 171 -8.04 -9.02 6.75
C LEU A 171 -8.67 -10.01 7.71
N GLY A 172 -8.04 -10.21 8.85
CA GLY A 172 -8.69 -10.77 10.01
C GLY A 172 -9.19 -9.65 10.91
N LYS A 173 -10.49 -9.48 11.01
CA LYS A 173 -11.10 -8.53 11.94
C LYS A 173 -11.21 -9.19 13.30
N LEU A 174 -10.46 -8.68 14.25
CA LEU A 174 -10.48 -9.07 15.64
C LEU A 174 -11.57 -8.27 16.37
N THR A 175 -12.42 -8.93 17.15
CA THR A 175 -13.44 -8.27 17.98
C THR A 175 -13.39 -8.85 19.39
N ALA A 176 -13.07 -8.02 20.39
CA ALA A 176 -13.11 -8.38 21.80
C ALA A 176 -14.57 -8.42 22.29
N GLU A 177 -15.00 -9.53 22.90
CA GLU A 177 -16.39 -9.68 23.36
C GLU A 177 -16.76 -8.73 24.50
N ARG A 178 -15.81 -8.42 25.37
CA ARG A 178 -16.06 -7.60 26.58
C ARG A 178 -16.59 -6.20 26.28
N ASP A 179 -16.04 -5.54 25.26
CA ASP A 179 -16.27 -4.12 25.00
C ASP A 179 -16.43 -3.82 23.51
N GLU A 180 -16.41 -4.87 22.67
CA GLU A 180 -16.54 -4.81 21.21
C GLU A 180 -15.46 -3.97 20.51
N PHE A 181 -14.34 -3.70 21.18
CA PHE A 181 -13.22 -3.06 20.49
C PHE A 181 -12.65 -3.97 19.40
N GLN A 182 -12.22 -3.34 18.34
CA GLN A 182 -11.82 -4.01 17.11
C GLN A 182 -10.46 -3.52 16.61
N SER A 183 -9.73 -4.42 15.98
CA SER A 183 -8.54 -4.12 15.17
C SER A 183 -8.41 -5.16 14.07
N TYR A 184 -7.41 -4.99 13.20
CA TYR A 184 -7.12 -5.96 12.14
C TYR A 184 -5.83 -6.75 12.42
N VAL A 185 -5.74 -7.88 11.73
CA VAL A 185 -4.51 -8.50 11.26
C VAL A 185 -4.60 -8.61 9.74
N ILE A 186 -3.48 -8.50 9.03
CA ILE A 186 -3.44 -8.49 7.57
C ILE A 186 -2.46 -9.54 7.06
N PHE A 187 -2.84 -10.23 5.99
CA PHE A 187 -1.97 -11.17 5.28
C PHE A 187 -2.35 -11.26 3.80
N ILE A 188 -1.43 -11.76 2.98
CA ILE A 188 -1.58 -11.91 1.55
C ILE A 188 -1.72 -13.39 1.24
N VAL A 189 -2.80 -13.78 0.56
CA VAL A 189 -2.88 -15.11 -0.05
C VAL A 189 -2.35 -15.00 -1.47
N ARG A 190 -1.27 -15.72 -1.75
CA ARG A 190 -0.66 -15.80 -3.07
C ARG A 190 -0.95 -17.13 -3.72
N ASP A 191 -0.92 -17.17 -5.03
CA ASP A 191 -0.93 -18.40 -5.82
C ASP A 191 0.28 -18.47 -6.75
N ASP A 192 0.48 -19.61 -7.40
CA ASP A 192 1.57 -19.82 -8.35
C ASP A 192 1.05 -19.92 -9.80
N ARG A 193 -0.22 -19.57 -10.04
CA ARG A 193 -0.80 -19.59 -11.37
C ARG A 193 -0.20 -18.52 -12.28
N ARG A 194 -0.33 -18.69 -13.56
CA ARG A 194 -0.13 -17.60 -14.51
C ARG A 194 -1.29 -16.61 -14.37
N ALA A 195 -0.95 -15.32 -14.35
CA ALA A 195 -1.90 -14.20 -14.33
C ALA A 195 -1.48 -13.17 -15.38
N ASP A 196 -2.38 -12.26 -15.75
CA ASP A 196 -1.96 -11.13 -16.58
C ASP A 196 -1.12 -10.15 -15.75
N LEU A 197 -1.49 -9.94 -14.50
CA LEU A 197 -0.87 -8.96 -13.61
C LEU A 197 -0.44 -9.59 -12.28
N LEU A 198 0.73 -9.18 -11.79
CA LEU A 198 1.15 -9.34 -10.40
C LEU A 198 1.06 -7.99 -9.70
N PHE A 199 0.28 -7.92 -8.64
CA PHE A 199 0.20 -6.77 -7.74
C PHE A 199 1.14 -7.00 -6.56
N GLN A 200 2.22 -6.23 -6.48
CA GLN A 200 3.13 -6.28 -5.35
C GLN A 200 2.61 -5.40 -4.21
N CYS A 201 2.32 -6.01 -3.07
CA CYS A 201 1.99 -5.30 -1.85
C CYS A 201 3.27 -4.80 -1.19
N SER A 202 3.27 -3.54 -0.75
CA SER A 202 4.45 -2.84 -0.20
C SER A 202 4.62 -3.11 1.30
N ASP A 203 4.51 -4.37 1.73
CA ASP A 203 4.49 -4.77 3.14
C ASP A 203 5.81 -4.50 3.90
N LEU A 204 6.92 -4.32 3.19
CA LEU A 204 8.15 -3.77 3.77
C LEU A 204 7.96 -2.31 4.17
N THR A 205 7.36 -1.49 3.31
CA THR A 205 7.08 -0.08 3.61
C THR A 205 6.06 0.06 4.73
N TRP A 206 4.98 -0.75 4.71
CA TRP A 206 4.02 -0.74 5.83
C TRP A 206 4.71 -1.01 7.17
N GLN A 207 5.66 -1.93 7.22
CA GLN A 207 6.36 -2.26 8.46
C GLN A 207 7.41 -1.21 8.82
N ALA A 208 8.05 -0.57 7.83
CA ALA A 208 9.01 0.51 8.06
C ALA A 208 8.37 1.71 8.77
N TYR A 209 7.13 2.06 8.42
CA TYR A 209 6.38 3.15 9.03
C TYR A 209 5.56 2.76 10.27
N ASN A 210 5.48 1.47 10.59
CA ASN A 210 4.75 0.99 11.75
C ASN A 210 5.40 1.43 13.07
N ARG A 211 4.77 2.35 13.79
CA ARG A 211 5.28 2.89 15.07
C ARG A 211 4.90 2.06 16.29
N TRP A 212 4.19 0.96 16.11
CA TRP A 212 3.82 0.10 17.23
C TRP A 212 5.07 -0.38 18.03
N PRO A 213 5.04 -0.45 19.37
CA PRO A 213 3.94 -0.06 20.27
C PRO A 213 3.92 1.45 20.56
N SER A 214 5.00 2.18 20.31
CA SER A 214 5.17 3.62 20.49
C SER A 214 6.50 4.05 19.88
N GLN A 215 6.55 4.86 18.86
CA GLN A 215 7.77 5.39 18.24
C GLN A 215 8.88 4.34 17.99
N PHE A 216 8.52 3.20 17.40
CA PHE A 216 9.43 2.11 17.04
C PHE A 216 9.39 1.78 15.53
N ALA A 217 9.11 2.78 14.70
CA ALA A 217 9.26 2.67 13.26
C ALA A 217 10.75 2.66 12.86
N LEU A 218 11.03 2.32 11.60
CA LEU A 218 12.38 2.43 11.04
C LEU A 218 12.92 3.88 11.08
N TYR A 219 12.02 4.84 11.30
CA TYR A 219 12.29 6.28 11.41
C TYR A 219 12.47 6.79 12.85
N ASP A 220 12.50 5.91 13.84
CA ASP A 220 12.59 6.30 15.26
C ASP A 220 13.84 5.69 15.89
N ASN A 221 14.95 6.45 15.94
CA ASN A 221 16.21 5.99 16.55
C ASN A 221 16.25 6.17 18.09
N GLY A 222 15.19 6.72 18.67
CA GLY A 222 15.06 6.99 20.10
C GLY A 222 15.45 8.41 20.51
N GLU A 223 16.21 9.11 19.69
CA GLU A 223 16.64 10.49 19.90
C GLU A 223 15.89 11.45 18.96
N HIS A 224 15.68 11.02 17.72
CA HIS A 224 15.04 11.82 16.67
C HIS A 224 13.83 11.09 16.09
N GLN A 225 12.78 11.82 15.78
CA GLN A 225 11.70 11.39 14.91
C GLN A 225 12.10 11.67 13.46
N TRP A 226 11.60 10.82 12.54
CA TRP A 226 11.92 10.91 11.12
C TRP A 226 13.42 10.73 10.83
N TRP A 227 14.07 9.89 11.64
CA TRP A 227 15.44 9.48 11.41
C TRP A 227 15.59 8.68 10.12
N TRP A 228 16.46 9.13 9.23
CA TRP A 228 16.72 8.46 7.94
C TRP A 228 18.10 7.79 7.87
N GLY A 229 18.65 7.40 8.98
CA GLY A 229 19.93 6.68 9.09
C GLY A 229 19.77 5.18 9.30
N GLY A 230 20.88 4.51 9.56
CA GLY A 230 20.96 3.11 9.97
C GLY A 230 20.63 2.89 11.45
N ASP A 231 20.99 1.69 11.94
CA ASP A 231 20.94 1.29 13.36
C ASP A 231 19.54 1.21 13.98
N VAL A 232 18.50 1.04 13.14
CA VAL A 232 17.14 0.72 13.56
C VAL A 232 16.67 -0.53 12.85
N GLN A 233 16.14 -1.48 13.62
CA GLN A 233 15.53 -2.71 13.12
C GLN A 233 14.04 -2.75 13.40
N VAL A 234 13.28 -3.31 12.47
CA VAL A 234 11.85 -3.55 12.64
C VAL A 234 11.51 -5.01 12.32
N SER A 235 10.48 -5.53 12.97
CA SER A 235 10.05 -6.92 12.83
C SER A 235 8.62 -7.02 12.30
N PHE A 236 8.36 -8.04 11.49
CA PHE A 236 7.00 -8.46 11.11
C PHE A 236 6.27 -9.20 12.24
N ASN A 237 6.95 -9.57 13.33
CA ASN A 237 6.36 -10.26 14.48
C ASN A 237 5.86 -9.23 15.51
N ARG A 238 5.00 -8.32 15.07
CA ARG A 238 4.35 -7.33 15.93
C ARG A 238 3.07 -6.81 15.28
N PRO A 239 2.08 -6.36 16.06
CA PRO A 239 0.90 -5.72 15.51
C PRO A 239 1.25 -4.50 14.66
N TYR A 240 0.42 -4.21 13.66
CA TYR A 240 0.40 -2.89 13.06
C TYR A 240 -0.40 -1.93 13.95
N GLY A 241 0.12 -0.73 14.14
CA GLY A 241 -0.62 0.36 14.76
C GLY A 241 -1.58 1.02 13.77
N LYS A 242 -2.13 2.18 14.15
CA LYS A 242 -2.83 3.06 13.21
C LYS A 242 -1.83 3.65 12.20
N TYR A 243 -2.32 4.17 11.09
CA TYR A 243 -1.48 4.96 10.21
C TYR A 243 -0.83 6.12 10.97
N CYS A 244 0.42 6.36 10.73
CA CYS A 244 1.16 7.43 11.38
C CYS A 244 2.05 8.23 10.44
N GLN A 245 2.08 7.89 9.16
CA GLN A 245 2.91 8.58 8.17
C GLN A 245 2.33 9.95 7.82
N ILE A 246 1.11 10.01 7.32
CA ILE A 246 0.45 11.24 6.88
C ILE A 246 -1.00 11.38 7.36
N LEU A 247 -1.53 10.37 8.01
CA LEU A 247 -2.92 10.31 8.42
C LEU A 247 -3.08 9.68 9.79
N ASP A 248 -3.85 10.34 10.64
CA ASP A 248 -4.34 9.75 11.89
C ASP A 248 -5.65 9.00 11.62
N ALA A 249 -5.56 7.70 11.37
CA ALA A 249 -6.71 6.86 11.04
C ALA A 249 -6.86 5.69 12.01
N PRO A 250 -7.52 5.88 13.17
CA PRO A 250 -7.73 4.82 14.16
C PRO A 250 -8.45 3.59 13.58
N LEU A 251 -9.41 3.81 12.67
CA LEU A 251 -10.17 2.73 12.02
C LEU A 251 -9.37 1.91 11.00
N SER A 252 -8.06 2.20 10.83
CA SER A 252 -7.12 1.39 10.05
C SER A 252 -6.22 0.50 10.89
N THR A 253 -6.34 0.55 12.22
CA THR A 253 -5.43 -0.14 13.15
C THR A 253 -5.32 -1.62 12.83
N GLY A 254 -4.11 -2.09 12.56
CA GLY A 254 -3.80 -3.47 12.23
C GLY A 254 -3.71 -3.81 10.73
N SER A 255 -4.06 -2.87 9.83
CA SER A 255 -4.07 -3.10 8.37
C SER A 255 -2.77 -2.72 7.65
N GLY A 256 -1.70 -2.38 8.36
CA GLY A 256 -0.55 -1.74 7.73
C GLY A 256 -0.96 -0.42 7.06
N GLU A 257 -0.38 -0.12 5.92
CA GLU A 257 -0.75 1.07 5.13
C GLU A 257 -1.55 0.71 3.86
N TRP A 258 -2.07 -0.52 3.78
CA TRP A 258 -2.82 -1.02 2.64
C TRP A 258 -3.95 -0.09 2.19
N PHE A 259 -4.77 0.37 3.12
CA PHE A 259 -5.89 1.26 2.80
C PHE A 259 -5.44 2.64 2.33
N LEU A 260 -4.26 3.08 2.78
CA LEU A 260 -3.75 4.40 2.47
C LEU A 260 -3.26 4.51 1.02
N TRP A 261 -2.52 3.49 0.54
CA TRP A 261 -1.77 3.60 -0.70
C TRP A 261 -2.24 2.69 -1.82
N GLU A 262 -2.78 1.51 -1.50
CA GLU A 262 -2.87 0.42 -2.47
C GLU A 262 -4.29 -0.05 -2.73
N PHE A 263 -5.16 -0.06 -1.71
CA PHE A 263 -6.51 -0.60 -1.83
C PHE A 263 -7.36 0.10 -2.90
N PRO A 264 -7.32 1.42 -3.11
CA PRO A 264 -8.07 2.05 -4.19
C PRO A 264 -7.70 1.52 -5.57
N PHE A 265 -6.42 1.19 -5.80
CA PHE A 265 -5.97 0.58 -7.06
C PHE A 265 -6.47 -0.86 -7.20
N ALA A 266 -6.28 -1.68 -6.17
CA ALA A 266 -6.73 -3.07 -6.16
C ALA A 266 -8.26 -3.19 -6.34
N TYR A 267 -9.01 -2.35 -5.65
CA TYR A 267 -10.47 -2.25 -5.79
C TYR A 267 -10.88 -1.90 -7.23
N TRP A 268 -10.18 -0.94 -7.85
CA TRP A 268 -10.43 -0.55 -9.24
C TRP A 268 -10.08 -1.67 -10.22
N LEU A 269 -8.94 -2.36 -10.05
CA LEU A 269 -8.57 -3.51 -10.89
C LEU A 269 -9.64 -4.61 -10.86
N GLU A 270 -10.06 -4.99 -9.66
CA GLU A 270 -11.04 -6.05 -9.49
C GLU A 270 -12.44 -5.66 -9.98
N SER A 271 -12.83 -4.36 -9.88
CA SER A 271 -14.09 -3.87 -10.44
C SER A 271 -14.13 -3.95 -11.96
N HIS A 272 -12.99 -3.91 -12.63
CA HIS A 272 -12.85 -4.06 -14.08
C HIS A 272 -12.56 -5.51 -14.51
N GLY A 273 -12.43 -6.43 -13.55
CA GLY A 273 -12.22 -7.85 -13.82
C GLY A 273 -10.85 -8.19 -14.42
N TYR A 274 -9.82 -7.39 -14.13
CA TYR A 274 -8.45 -7.71 -14.52
C TYR A 274 -7.98 -9.01 -13.85
N ASP A 275 -7.29 -9.87 -14.60
CA ASP A 275 -6.68 -11.08 -14.04
C ASP A 275 -5.43 -10.74 -13.25
N VAL A 276 -5.59 -10.58 -11.94
CA VAL A 276 -4.55 -10.17 -11.01
C VAL A 276 -4.25 -11.26 -9.96
N SER A 277 -2.98 -11.43 -9.64
CA SER A 277 -2.49 -12.19 -8.50
C SER A 277 -1.66 -11.27 -7.61
N TYR A 278 -1.78 -11.44 -6.29
CA TYR A 278 -1.13 -10.58 -5.30
C TYR A 278 0.12 -11.26 -4.73
N ILE A 279 1.17 -10.49 -4.53
CA ILE A 279 2.43 -10.94 -3.92
C ILE A 279 2.91 -9.91 -2.88
N SER A 280 3.73 -10.37 -1.94
CA SER A 280 4.46 -9.54 -0.97
C SER A 280 5.78 -9.05 -1.57
N ASN A 281 6.34 -7.96 -1.07
CA ASN A 281 7.75 -7.61 -1.31
C ASN A 281 8.69 -8.79 -0.99
N LEU A 282 8.36 -9.62 0.02
CA LEU A 282 9.17 -10.79 0.36
C LEU A 282 9.12 -11.89 -0.71
N ASP A 283 8.07 -11.93 -1.55
CA ASP A 283 8.05 -12.84 -2.71
C ASP A 283 9.00 -12.33 -3.79
N THR A 284 8.98 -11.04 -4.07
CA THR A 284 9.95 -10.43 -5.00
C THR A 284 11.40 -10.64 -4.54
N HIS A 285 11.64 -10.62 -3.22
CA HIS A 285 12.96 -10.93 -2.66
C HIS A 285 13.37 -12.39 -2.87
N SER A 286 12.47 -13.34 -2.62
CA SER A 286 12.84 -14.77 -2.48
C SER A 286 12.48 -15.65 -3.67
N ASP A 287 11.62 -15.17 -4.60
CA ASP A 287 11.09 -15.98 -5.72
C ASP A 287 11.20 -15.26 -7.07
N PRO A 288 12.42 -15.12 -7.62
CA PRO A 288 12.62 -14.42 -8.91
C PRO A 288 11.85 -15.07 -10.07
N ARG A 289 11.65 -16.40 -10.03
CA ARG A 289 10.89 -17.12 -11.06
C ARG A 289 9.39 -16.80 -10.97
N GLY A 290 8.90 -16.51 -9.78
CA GLY A 290 7.52 -16.11 -9.55
C GLY A 290 7.12 -14.84 -10.32
N LEU A 291 8.06 -13.94 -10.58
CA LEU A 291 7.80 -12.72 -11.35
C LEU A 291 7.54 -13.03 -12.84
N LEU A 292 8.08 -14.14 -13.36
CA LEU A 292 7.95 -14.52 -14.78
C LEU A 292 6.59 -15.14 -15.13
N ARG A 293 5.71 -15.33 -14.16
CA ARG A 293 4.38 -15.93 -14.38
C ARG A 293 3.31 -14.92 -14.82
N ALA A 294 3.66 -13.63 -14.89
CA ALA A 294 2.75 -12.59 -15.35
C ALA A 294 3.32 -11.75 -16.48
N ARG A 295 2.44 -11.10 -17.21
CA ARG A 295 2.80 -10.17 -18.29
C ARG A 295 3.22 -8.82 -17.74
N GLY A 296 2.72 -8.44 -16.56
CA GLY A 296 3.06 -7.19 -15.91
C GLY A 296 3.15 -7.28 -14.39
N LEU A 297 4.14 -6.57 -13.83
CA LEU A 297 4.32 -6.35 -12.41
C LEU A 297 3.88 -4.93 -12.07
N LEU A 298 3.06 -4.77 -11.04
CA LEU A 298 2.56 -3.49 -10.54
C LEU A 298 3.16 -3.20 -9.17
N SER A 299 3.85 -2.08 -9.03
CA SER A 299 4.26 -1.43 -7.78
C SER A 299 3.37 -0.21 -7.59
N VAL A 300 2.63 -0.12 -6.48
CA VAL A 300 1.57 0.87 -6.30
C VAL A 300 1.76 1.68 -5.02
N GLY A 301 1.43 2.96 -5.08
CA GLY A 301 1.39 3.86 -3.94
C GLY A 301 2.77 4.21 -3.41
N HIS A 302 3.18 3.64 -2.28
CA HIS A 302 4.45 3.92 -1.63
C HIS A 302 5.27 2.63 -1.44
N ASP A 303 6.04 2.22 -2.42
CA ASP A 303 6.85 0.99 -2.43
C ASP A 303 8.34 1.31 -2.26
N GLU A 304 8.68 1.94 -1.12
CA GLU A 304 9.94 2.63 -0.85
C GLU A 304 11.12 1.68 -0.57
N TYR A 305 10.88 0.54 0.10
CA TYR A 305 11.95 -0.30 0.63
C TYR A 305 12.19 -1.55 -0.19
N TYR A 306 13.42 -1.69 -0.70
CA TYR A 306 13.87 -2.86 -1.47
C TYR A 306 15.14 -3.48 -0.86
N SER A 307 15.25 -4.80 -0.93
CA SER A 307 16.54 -5.46 -0.83
C SER A 307 17.27 -5.41 -2.17
N ILE A 308 18.58 -5.69 -2.18
CA ILE A 308 19.34 -5.78 -3.43
C ILE A 308 18.84 -6.95 -4.30
N GLU A 309 18.37 -8.03 -3.68
CA GLU A 309 17.76 -9.18 -4.35
C GLU A 309 16.48 -8.78 -5.08
N MET A 310 15.58 -8.01 -4.42
CA MET A 310 14.38 -7.48 -5.06
C MET A 310 14.72 -6.66 -6.30
N PHE A 311 15.65 -5.72 -6.17
CA PHE A 311 16.10 -4.88 -7.29
C PHE A 311 16.55 -5.75 -8.48
N ARG A 312 17.46 -6.70 -8.20
CA ARG A 312 18.01 -7.60 -9.23
C ARG A 312 16.94 -8.51 -9.84
N ASN A 313 16.00 -8.99 -9.03
CA ASN A 313 14.93 -9.86 -9.49
C ASN A 313 13.95 -9.14 -10.41
N VAL A 314 13.58 -7.88 -10.09
CA VAL A 314 12.74 -7.05 -10.97
C VAL A 314 13.50 -6.70 -12.25
N GLN A 315 14.78 -6.33 -12.16
CA GLN A 315 15.62 -6.07 -13.32
C GLN A 315 15.72 -7.29 -14.25
N ALA A 316 15.94 -8.48 -13.67
CA ALA A 316 15.97 -9.74 -14.42
C ALA A 316 14.61 -10.07 -15.06
N ALA A 317 13.50 -9.77 -14.41
CA ALA A 317 12.17 -9.93 -14.97
C ALA A 317 11.95 -8.99 -16.19
N ILE A 318 12.37 -7.73 -16.09
CA ILE A 318 12.35 -6.80 -17.24
C ILE A 318 13.19 -7.35 -18.41
N GLN A 319 14.39 -7.85 -18.13
CA GLN A 319 15.26 -8.46 -19.15
C GLN A 319 14.63 -9.73 -19.77
N ALA A 320 13.83 -10.45 -19.01
CA ALA A 320 13.07 -11.61 -19.48
C ALA A 320 11.81 -11.25 -20.29
N GLY A 321 11.38 -9.99 -20.30
CA GLY A 321 10.23 -9.52 -21.08
C GLY A 321 8.98 -9.19 -20.26
N VAL A 322 9.07 -9.21 -18.93
CA VAL A 322 7.97 -8.74 -18.06
C VAL A 322 7.86 -7.23 -18.18
N ASN A 323 6.65 -6.72 -18.37
CA ASN A 323 6.38 -5.30 -18.24
C ASN A 323 6.35 -4.90 -16.76
N VAL A 324 6.73 -3.67 -16.43
CA VAL A 324 6.65 -3.16 -15.05
C VAL A 324 5.99 -1.80 -15.03
N ALA A 325 5.10 -1.56 -14.10
CA ALA A 325 4.55 -0.23 -13.86
C ALA A 325 4.75 0.16 -12.39
N PHE A 326 5.47 1.25 -12.20
CA PHE A 326 5.57 1.97 -10.94
C PHE A 326 4.48 3.02 -10.88
N PHE A 327 3.29 2.63 -10.45
CA PHE A 327 2.20 3.54 -10.08
C PHE A 327 2.45 4.06 -8.65
N SER A 328 3.65 4.50 -8.41
CA SER A 328 4.18 4.83 -7.09
C SER A 328 5.09 6.06 -7.15
N GLY A 329 5.33 6.65 -5.99
CA GLY A 329 6.33 7.69 -5.79
C GLY A 329 7.38 7.23 -4.78
N ASN A 330 8.59 7.76 -4.87
CA ASN A 330 9.73 7.38 -4.03
C ASN A 330 9.95 5.86 -3.92
N ALA A 331 9.57 5.11 -4.96
CA ALA A 331 9.78 3.67 -5.01
C ALA A 331 11.27 3.33 -5.07
N VAL A 332 11.66 2.17 -4.52
CA VAL A 332 13.05 1.68 -4.58
C VAL A 332 14.06 2.69 -4.02
N CYS A 333 13.68 3.47 -3.01
CA CYS A 333 14.56 4.47 -2.40
C CYS A 333 15.47 3.86 -1.33
N GLY A 334 14.87 3.23 -0.33
CA GLY A 334 15.59 2.67 0.81
C GLY A 334 16.12 1.25 0.55
N ARG A 335 17.43 1.06 0.66
CA ARG A 335 18.04 -0.27 0.61
C ARG A 335 18.02 -0.91 1.98
N ILE A 336 17.43 -2.11 2.08
CA ILE A 336 17.32 -2.86 3.31
C ILE A 336 18.08 -4.18 3.27
N LEU A 337 18.40 -4.68 4.47
CA LEU A 337 18.89 -6.03 4.72
C LEU A 337 17.83 -6.79 5.50
N LEU A 338 17.38 -7.93 4.94
CA LEU A 338 16.48 -8.87 5.60
C LEU A 338 17.28 -9.87 6.43
N SER A 339 16.80 -10.16 7.63
CA SER A 339 17.43 -11.11 8.56
C SER A 339 16.38 -12.01 9.22
N PRO A 340 16.81 -13.17 9.78
CA PRO A 340 15.93 -14.00 10.59
C PRO A 340 15.47 -13.25 11.86
N ASP A 341 14.31 -13.68 12.38
CA ASP A 341 13.90 -13.28 13.74
C ASP A 341 14.68 -14.05 14.82
N LEU A 342 14.38 -13.73 16.06
CA LEU A 342 15.04 -14.34 17.22
C LEU A 342 14.79 -15.87 17.36
N THR A 343 13.89 -16.43 16.58
CA THR A 343 13.62 -17.88 16.52
C THR A 343 14.23 -18.57 15.29
N GLY A 344 14.96 -17.80 14.46
CA GLY A 344 15.62 -18.30 13.24
C GLY A 344 14.70 -18.33 12.01
N ARG A 345 13.47 -17.83 12.05
CA ARG A 345 12.60 -17.75 10.87
C ARG A 345 13.13 -16.69 9.90
N PRO A 346 13.37 -17.02 8.63
CA PRO A 346 14.02 -16.12 7.69
C PRO A 346 13.14 -14.91 7.32
N ALA A 347 13.79 -13.81 6.98
CA ALA A 347 13.17 -12.59 6.44
C ALA A 347 12.03 -12.01 7.30
N ARG A 348 12.18 -12.07 8.63
CA ARG A 348 11.17 -11.53 9.58
C ARG A 348 11.58 -10.20 10.20
N VAL A 349 12.85 -9.84 10.08
CA VAL A 349 13.43 -8.59 10.60
C VAL A 349 14.16 -7.89 9.47
N PHE A 350 14.13 -6.57 9.45
CA PHE A 350 14.96 -5.82 8.52
C PHE A 350 15.45 -4.49 9.09
N GLU A 351 16.51 -3.98 8.48
CA GLU A 351 17.10 -2.68 8.76
C GLU A 351 17.45 -1.94 7.47
N ARG A 352 17.48 -0.61 7.53
CA ARG A 352 17.99 0.20 6.43
C ARG A 352 19.51 0.18 6.45
N VAL A 353 20.14 -0.20 5.34
CA VAL A 353 21.59 -0.33 5.19
C VAL A 353 22.17 0.57 4.10
N GLY A 354 21.32 1.25 3.34
CA GLY A 354 21.75 2.11 2.25
C GLY A 354 20.57 2.79 1.56
N VAL A 355 20.88 3.44 0.46
CA VAL A 355 19.93 4.05 -0.47
C VAL A 355 20.28 3.65 -1.90
N PHE A 356 19.26 3.53 -2.76
CA PHE A 356 19.42 3.30 -4.19
C PHE A 356 19.56 4.62 -4.95
N GLY A 357 20.36 5.56 -4.42
CA GLY A 357 20.59 6.87 -4.99
C GLY A 357 22.05 7.29 -4.90
N PRO A 358 22.52 8.18 -5.78
CA PRO A 358 23.87 8.73 -5.71
C PRO A 358 24.04 9.60 -4.46
N PRO A 359 25.28 9.75 -3.93
CA PRO A 359 25.56 10.68 -2.85
C PRO A 359 25.32 12.13 -3.30
N GLY A 360 24.88 13.00 -2.40
CA GLY A 360 24.70 14.42 -2.68
C GLY A 360 23.43 14.74 -3.47
N GLY A 361 22.45 13.85 -3.52
CA GLY A 361 21.15 14.10 -4.14
C GLY A 361 20.39 15.27 -3.48
N THR A 362 19.47 15.87 -4.21
CA THR A 362 18.73 17.09 -3.82
C THR A 362 17.99 16.99 -2.49
N PHE A 363 17.72 15.76 -2.02
CA PHE A 363 16.96 15.46 -0.80
C PHE A 363 17.75 14.62 0.19
N GLU A 364 19.08 14.72 0.18
CA GLU A 364 19.92 13.99 1.12
C GLU A 364 19.78 14.60 2.53
N PHE A 365 19.03 13.93 3.40
CA PHE A 365 19.02 14.24 4.82
C PHE A 365 20.41 13.98 5.43
N GLN A 366 20.79 14.77 6.44
CA GLN A 366 22.10 14.61 7.11
C GLN A 366 22.36 13.16 7.55
N ALA A 367 21.32 12.47 8.03
CA ALA A 367 21.40 11.07 8.44
C ALA A 367 21.65 10.09 7.28
N MET A 368 21.21 10.42 6.07
CA MET A 368 21.43 9.58 4.87
C MET A 368 22.91 9.52 4.49
N LYS A 369 23.71 10.52 4.83
CA LYS A 369 25.16 10.56 4.58
C LYS A 369 25.91 9.44 5.31
N THR A 370 25.31 8.84 6.35
CA THR A 370 25.88 7.69 7.06
C THR A 370 25.59 6.36 6.40
N LEU A 371 24.70 6.35 5.40
CA LEU A 371 24.29 5.17 4.65
C LEU A 371 25.17 4.95 3.42
N ARG A 372 25.14 3.74 2.89
CA ARG A 372 25.85 3.40 1.65
C ARG A 372 25.08 3.89 0.45
N HIS A 373 25.76 4.61 -0.44
CA HIS A 373 25.28 5.06 -1.74
C HIS A 373 26.02 4.26 -2.81
N GLU A 374 25.55 3.07 -3.10
CA GLU A 374 26.19 2.13 -4.01
C GLU A 374 25.23 1.75 -5.14
N ARG A 375 25.75 1.55 -6.34
CA ARG A 375 24.97 0.98 -7.45
C ARG A 375 24.42 -0.41 -7.08
N PRO A 376 23.29 -0.83 -7.67
CA PRO A 376 22.51 -0.12 -8.69
C PRO A 376 21.71 1.04 -8.10
N TYR A 377 21.42 2.06 -8.93
CA TYR A 377 20.57 3.19 -8.51
C TYR A 377 19.12 3.00 -8.96
N ALA A 378 18.17 3.57 -8.21
CA ALA A 378 16.74 3.44 -8.48
C ALA A 378 16.35 3.85 -9.91
N ASN A 379 16.97 4.90 -10.45
CA ASN A 379 16.69 5.37 -11.80
C ASN A 379 17.03 4.35 -12.90
N GLU A 380 17.97 3.43 -12.64
CA GLU A 380 18.31 2.33 -13.57
C GLU A 380 17.16 1.31 -13.70
N LEU A 381 16.23 1.30 -12.74
CA LEU A 381 15.08 0.40 -12.70
C LEU A 381 13.76 1.12 -13.02
N ILE A 382 13.57 2.32 -12.47
CA ILE A 382 12.32 3.07 -12.53
C ILE A 382 12.27 3.97 -13.78
N GLY A 383 13.43 4.44 -14.26
CA GLY A 383 13.53 5.44 -15.32
C GLY A 383 13.60 6.88 -14.81
N ALA A 384 13.56 7.10 -13.50
CA ALA A 384 13.77 8.40 -12.86
C ALA A 384 14.30 8.21 -11.45
N HIS A 385 14.95 9.24 -10.89
CA HIS A 385 15.45 9.20 -9.52
C HIS A 385 14.32 9.24 -8.50
N SER A 386 14.39 8.38 -7.49
CA SER A 386 13.54 8.50 -6.31
C SER A 386 13.89 9.77 -5.55
N THR A 387 12.88 10.52 -5.17
CA THR A 387 13.01 11.73 -4.36
C THR A 387 11.99 11.69 -3.23
N GLY A 388 12.39 12.10 -2.07
CA GLY A 388 11.57 12.05 -0.89
C GLY A 388 11.24 13.42 -0.29
N PRO A 389 10.63 14.38 -1.01
CA PRO A 389 10.07 15.54 -0.34
C PRO A 389 8.65 15.22 0.10
N VAL A 390 8.48 15.05 1.39
CA VAL A 390 7.19 14.86 2.05
C VAL A 390 6.35 16.16 2.14
N THR A 391 6.65 17.15 1.31
CA THR A 391 6.00 18.46 1.37
C THR A 391 5.85 19.08 0.00
N GLY A 392 4.64 19.45 -0.36
CA GLY A 392 4.32 20.01 -1.66
C GLY A 392 3.80 19.00 -2.66
N GLY A 393 3.63 19.40 -3.89
CA GLY A 393 3.12 18.59 -4.98
C GLY A 393 2.86 19.38 -6.24
N ALA A 394 2.16 18.78 -7.19
CA ALA A 394 1.82 19.39 -8.47
C ALA A 394 0.60 18.73 -9.11
N ASP A 395 0.07 19.39 -10.14
CA ASP A 395 -0.76 18.70 -11.12
C ASP A 395 0.11 17.78 -11.99
N TRP A 396 -0.43 16.63 -12.38
CA TRP A 396 0.27 15.69 -13.25
C TRP A 396 0.15 16.15 -14.71
N ILE A 397 1.16 16.90 -15.19
CA ILE A 397 1.12 17.66 -16.45
C ILE A 397 1.60 16.83 -17.62
N CYS A 398 0.74 16.64 -18.64
CA CYS A 398 1.07 15.95 -19.88
C CYS A 398 2.17 16.68 -20.65
N SER A 399 3.25 15.96 -21.00
CA SER A 399 4.38 16.47 -21.79
C SER A 399 4.42 15.95 -23.23
N ALA A 400 3.87 14.76 -23.49
CA ALA A 400 3.93 14.05 -24.76
C ALA A 400 2.55 13.50 -25.19
N PRO A 401 1.59 14.37 -25.59
CA PRO A 401 0.19 13.98 -25.84
C PRO A 401 0.03 12.95 -26.96
N ASP A 402 0.95 12.89 -27.92
CA ASP A 402 0.92 11.94 -29.04
C ASP A 402 1.42 10.53 -28.65
N HIS A 403 1.94 10.36 -27.42
CA HIS A 403 2.37 9.05 -26.92
C HIS A 403 1.14 8.16 -26.69
N TRP A 404 1.26 6.86 -27.01
CA TRP A 404 0.17 5.87 -26.86
C TRP A 404 -0.47 5.87 -25.48
N LEU A 405 0.25 6.27 -24.45
CA LEU A 405 -0.23 6.39 -23.07
C LEU A 405 -1.48 7.27 -22.95
N PHE A 406 -1.59 8.31 -23.78
CA PHE A 406 -2.68 9.29 -23.75
C PHE A 406 -3.82 8.96 -24.72
N ALA A 407 -3.79 7.80 -25.39
CA ALA A 407 -4.85 7.42 -26.30
C ALA A 407 -6.22 7.42 -25.61
N GLY A 408 -7.18 8.16 -26.16
CA GLY A 408 -8.54 8.29 -25.63
C GLY A 408 -8.69 9.20 -24.39
N THR A 409 -7.64 9.88 -23.95
CA THR A 409 -7.72 10.86 -22.83
C THR A 409 -8.10 12.26 -23.30
N ASN A 410 -7.88 12.57 -24.58
CA ASN A 410 -7.96 13.91 -25.18
C ASN A 410 -7.05 14.97 -24.52
N MET A 411 -6.08 14.55 -23.71
CA MET A 411 -5.14 15.47 -23.06
C MET A 411 -4.21 16.12 -24.08
N LYS A 412 -3.98 17.41 -23.93
CA LYS A 412 -3.02 18.20 -24.70
C LYS A 412 -1.76 18.45 -23.89
N LYS A 413 -0.69 18.83 -24.58
CA LYS A 413 0.55 19.26 -23.92
C LYS A 413 0.27 20.43 -22.97
N GLY A 414 0.73 20.31 -21.73
CA GLY A 414 0.51 21.30 -20.67
C GLY A 414 -0.79 21.13 -19.89
N GLU A 415 -1.70 20.24 -20.30
CA GLU A 415 -2.87 19.91 -19.48
C GLU A 415 -2.51 18.96 -18.35
N GLY A 416 -3.15 19.15 -17.18
CA GLY A 416 -2.83 18.43 -15.96
C GLY A 416 -4.01 17.70 -15.34
N ILE A 417 -3.72 16.65 -14.58
CA ILE A 417 -4.65 16.03 -13.63
C ILE A 417 -4.41 16.72 -12.28
N PRO A 418 -5.39 17.46 -11.75
CA PRO A 418 -5.19 18.35 -10.62
C PRO A 418 -4.76 17.58 -9.35
N GLY A 419 -3.70 18.08 -8.68
CA GLY A 419 -3.23 17.62 -7.38
C GLY A 419 -2.73 16.19 -7.33
N LEU A 420 -2.52 15.51 -8.46
CA LEU A 420 -2.19 14.09 -8.50
C LEU A 420 -0.75 13.80 -8.06
N VAL A 421 0.17 14.76 -8.13
CA VAL A 421 1.55 14.59 -7.65
C VAL A 421 1.64 15.09 -6.22
N GLY A 422 2.05 14.22 -5.30
CA GLY A 422 2.17 14.64 -3.90
C GLY A 422 2.70 13.54 -3.01
N TRP A 423 2.91 13.90 -1.75
CA TRP A 423 3.66 13.20 -0.74
C TRP A 423 5.11 13.01 -1.18
N GLU A 424 5.38 12.05 -2.06
CA GLU A 424 6.67 11.77 -2.65
C GLU A 424 6.52 11.48 -4.14
N TRP A 425 7.57 11.69 -4.91
CA TRP A 425 7.57 11.52 -6.36
C TRP A 425 8.92 11.04 -6.89
N HIS A 426 9.02 10.84 -8.20
CA HIS A 426 10.27 10.60 -8.91
C HIS A 426 10.69 11.88 -9.65
N GLY A 427 11.98 12.23 -9.54
CA GLY A 427 12.55 13.46 -10.05
C GLY A 427 13.25 13.29 -11.40
N ASP A 428 14.55 13.61 -11.47
CA ASP A 428 15.29 13.64 -12.73
C ASP A 428 15.23 12.32 -13.49
N PRO A 429 14.95 12.36 -14.81
CA PRO A 429 14.88 11.16 -15.63
C PRO A 429 16.24 10.50 -15.78
N ALA A 430 16.23 9.18 -15.96
CA ALA A 430 17.44 8.40 -16.26
C ALA A 430 17.87 8.58 -17.70
N ASP A 431 19.17 8.42 -17.95
CA ASP A 431 19.72 8.31 -19.30
C ASP A 431 19.60 6.85 -19.79
N ILE A 432 18.40 6.50 -20.25
CA ILE A 432 18.08 5.18 -20.80
C ILE A 432 17.69 5.35 -22.29
N PRO A 433 18.30 4.60 -23.22
CA PRO A 433 17.95 4.67 -24.63
C PRO A 433 16.45 4.45 -24.90
N GLY A 434 15.80 5.37 -25.58
CA GLY A 434 14.39 5.32 -25.92
C GLY A 434 13.43 5.72 -24.78
N LEU A 435 13.94 6.22 -23.66
CA LEU A 435 13.13 6.77 -22.60
C LEU A 435 12.39 8.02 -23.07
N VAL A 436 11.09 8.07 -22.81
CA VAL A 436 10.22 9.21 -23.08
C VAL A 436 9.71 9.78 -21.76
N VAL A 437 9.88 11.08 -21.56
CA VAL A 437 9.21 11.83 -20.47
C VAL A 437 7.78 12.11 -20.93
N VAL A 438 6.83 11.44 -20.29
CA VAL A 438 5.40 11.52 -20.66
C VAL A 438 4.65 12.59 -19.87
N ALA A 439 5.07 12.86 -18.63
CA ALA A 439 4.55 13.97 -17.84
C ALA A 439 5.64 14.55 -16.95
N SER A 440 5.62 15.87 -16.77
CA SER A 440 6.58 16.57 -15.91
C SER A 440 6.09 17.97 -15.59
N ALA A 441 6.34 18.42 -14.37
CA ALA A 441 6.16 19.81 -13.98
C ALA A 441 6.96 20.15 -12.72
N PRO A 442 7.28 21.42 -12.50
CA PRO A 442 7.79 21.87 -11.21
C PRO A 442 6.79 21.57 -10.10
N THR A 443 7.29 21.08 -8.97
CA THR A 443 6.48 20.85 -7.78
C THR A 443 6.47 22.10 -6.91
N GLN A 444 5.32 22.37 -6.28
CA GLN A 444 5.19 23.42 -5.32
C GLN A 444 5.57 22.89 -3.94
N SER A 445 6.41 23.64 -3.23
CA SER A 445 6.70 23.35 -1.83
C SER A 445 5.56 23.82 -0.93
N ALA A 446 5.35 23.13 0.18
CA ALA A 446 4.47 23.61 1.23
C ALA A 446 4.99 24.95 1.80
N PRO A 447 4.12 25.82 2.32
CA PRO A 447 4.53 27.08 2.93
C PRO A 447 5.64 26.88 3.99
N GLY A 448 6.72 27.65 3.89
CA GLY A 448 7.86 27.59 4.79
C GLY A 448 8.87 26.47 4.51
N LYS A 449 8.73 25.74 3.39
CA LYS A 449 9.69 24.72 2.94
C LYS A 449 10.34 25.13 1.62
N SER A 450 11.63 24.90 1.49
CA SER A 450 12.43 25.39 0.35
C SER A 450 12.56 24.40 -0.82
N ASN A 451 11.94 23.24 -0.76
CA ASN A 451 12.28 22.13 -1.64
C ASN A 451 11.17 21.84 -2.64
N GLY A 452 11.02 22.72 -3.63
CA GLY A 452 10.42 22.37 -4.90
C GLY A 452 11.41 21.59 -5.74
N GLY A 453 10.96 20.58 -6.44
CA GLY A 453 11.71 19.85 -7.46
C GLY A 453 10.90 19.80 -8.73
N THR A 454 11.26 18.94 -9.64
CA THR A 454 10.48 18.61 -10.83
C THR A 454 10.12 17.13 -10.75
N PHE A 455 8.84 16.78 -10.77
CA PHE A 455 8.46 15.39 -10.96
C PHE A 455 8.58 15.00 -12.43
N THR A 456 8.91 13.72 -12.68
CA THR A 456 9.08 13.22 -14.05
C THR A 456 8.52 11.81 -14.17
N ALA A 457 7.40 11.68 -14.87
CA ALA A 457 6.83 10.40 -15.27
C ALA A 457 7.42 9.94 -16.60
N THR A 458 7.78 8.67 -16.70
CA THR A 458 8.55 8.16 -17.82
C THR A 458 8.01 6.84 -18.37
N VAL A 459 8.30 6.58 -19.64
CA VAL A 459 8.17 5.25 -20.26
C VAL A 459 9.47 4.93 -20.95
N TYR A 460 10.03 3.73 -20.72
CA TYR A 460 11.19 3.28 -21.48
C TYR A 460 11.00 1.82 -21.97
N PRO A 461 11.58 1.46 -23.15
CA PRO A 461 11.44 0.14 -23.72
C PRO A 461 12.32 -0.88 -22.98
N GLY A 462 11.78 -2.06 -22.74
CA GLY A 462 12.55 -3.24 -22.37
C GLY A 462 13.05 -3.99 -23.61
N PRO A 463 13.99 -4.96 -23.43
CA PRO A 463 14.72 -5.57 -24.55
C PRO A 463 13.89 -6.56 -25.39
N ARG A 464 12.70 -6.95 -24.93
CA ARG A 464 11.86 -7.95 -25.61
C ARG A 464 10.50 -7.40 -26.08
N GLY A 465 10.43 -6.09 -26.30
CA GLY A 465 9.18 -5.41 -26.69
C GLY A 465 8.25 -5.12 -25.50
N ASN A 466 8.69 -5.42 -24.29
CA ASN A 466 8.11 -4.96 -23.05
C ASN A 466 8.51 -3.52 -22.76
N PHE A 467 7.94 -2.93 -21.72
CA PHE A 467 8.28 -1.57 -21.30
C PHE A 467 8.15 -1.40 -19.79
N VAL A 468 8.76 -0.33 -19.30
CA VAL A 468 8.59 0.13 -17.91
C VAL A 468 7.90 1.48 -17.93
N PHE A 469 6.84 1.62 -17.15
CA PHE A 469 6.12 2.87 -16.91
C PHE A 469 6.35 3.34 -15.47
N ASN A 470 6.56 4.63 -15.31
CA ASN A 470 6.70 5.31 -14.03
C ASN A 470 5.70 6.47 -13.96
N ALA A 471 4.75 6.40 -13.05
CA ALA A 471 3.75 7.45 -12.82
C ALA A 471 4.29 8.63 -11.99
N ALA A 472 5.38 8.40 -11.25
CA ALA A 472 6.09 9.38 -10.45
C ALA A 472 5.29 10.04 -9.32
N THR A 473 4.34 9.34 -8.70
CA THR A 473 3.55 9.85 -7.56
C THR A 473 3.00 8.75 -6.68
N CYS A 474 2.95 8.98 -5.36
CA CYS A 474 2.26 8.10 -4.42
C CYS A 474 0.73 8.13 -4.58
N TRP A 475 0.16 9.20 -5.12
CA TRP A 475 -1.30 9.42 -5.18
C TRP A 475 -2.02 8.76 -6.34
N TRP A 476 -1.34 8.00 -7.21
CA TRP A 476 -1.97 7.47 -8.42
C TRP A 476 -3.25 6.68 -8.12
N ALA A 477 -3.22 5.83 -7.09
CA ALA A 477 -4.36 5.00 -6.70
C ALA A 477 -5.61 5.81 -6.36
N ASP A 478 -5.46 6.99 -5.75
CA ASP A 478 -6.55 7.88 -5.35
C ASP A 478 -7.33 8.46 -6.53
N SER A 479 -6.68 8.54 -7.70
CA SER A 479 -7.32 9.01 -8.93
C SER A 479 -8.14 7.91 -9.65
N LEU A 480 -8.12 6.67 -9.16
CA LEU A 480 -8.82 5.54 -9.78
C LEU A 480 -10.16 5.23 -9.12
N SER A 481 -10.22 5.20 -7.79
CA SER A 481 -11.42 4.83 -7.07
C SER A 481 -11.43 5.32 -5.63
N VAL A 482 -12.61 5.23 -5.00
CA VAL A 482 -12.81 5.52 -3.56
C VAL A 482 -13.53 4.32 -2.94
N PRO A 483 -12.79 3.30 -2.47
CA PRO A 483 -13.42 2.13 -1.83
C PRO A 483 -14.07 2.50 -0.49
N PRO A 484 -14.98 1.67 0.04
CA PRO A 484 -15.55 1.86 1.36
C PRO A 484 -14.47 1.97 2.43
N GLY A 485 -14.67 2.85 3.40
CA GLY A 485 -13.73 3.07 4.51
C GLY A 485 -12.47 3.85 4.16
N TYR A 486 -12.25 4.17 2.89
CA TYR A 486 -11.12 5.00 2.48
C TYR A 486 -11.28 6.44 3.00
N VAL A 487 -10.23 6.94 3.64
CA VAL A 487 -10.16 8.31 4.12
C VAL A 487 -8.94 8.97 3.48
N ARG A 488 -9.20 9.93 2.59
CA ARG A 488 -8.13 10.67 1.94
C ARG A 488 -7.35 11.51 2.95
N PRO A 489 -6.02 11.45 2.95
CA PRO A 489 -5.22 12.33 3.79
C PRO A 489 -5.41 13.80 3.40
N LYS A 490 -5.44 14.68 4.40
CA LYS A 490 -5.46 16.13 4.20
C LYS A 490 -4.02 16.64 4.21
N VAL A 491 -3.39 16.63 3.04
CA VAL A 491 -2.05 17.17 2.83
C VAL A 491 -2.08 18.25 1.74
N TYR A 492 -0.96 18.88 1.45
CA TYR A 492 -0.82 20.10 0.65
C TYR A 492 -1.45 20.03 -0.74
N THR A 493 -1.22 18.90 -1.42
CA THR A 493 -1.81 18.57 -2.70
C THR A 493 -2.41 17.19 -2.59
N GLU A 494 -3.58 17.04 -3.10
CA GLU A 494 -4.29 15.76 -3.10
C GLU A 494 -5.09 15.66 -4.40
N PRO A 495 -5.22 14.46 -4.95
CA PRO A 495 -6.09 14.25 -6.10
C PRO A 495 -7.54 14.62 -5.73
N LYS A 496 -8.28 15.08 -6.72
CA LYS A 496 -9.68 15.49 -6.51
C LYS A 496 -10.66 14.31 -6.47
N GLY A 497 -10.15 13.10 -6.42
CA GLY A 497 -10.88 11.83 -6.51
C GLY A 497 -10.65 11.17 -7.86
N PRO A 498 -11.47 10.18 -8.21
CA PRO A 498 -11.35 9.49 -9.49
C PRO A 498 -11.38 10.46 -10.67
N ASP A 499 -10.37 10.34 -11.53
CA ASP A 499 -10.23 11.14 -12.74
C ASP A 499 -10.25 10.22 -13.97
N PRO A 500 -11.16 10.43 -14.93
CA PRO A 500 -11.29 9.56 -16.10
C PRO A 500 -10.04 9.53 -16.97
N ARG A 501 -9.20 10.56 -16.94
CA ARG A 501 -7.94 10.62 -17.68
C ARG A 501 -6.90 9.68 -17.03
N ALA A 502 -6.78 9.70 -15.69
CA ALA A 502 -5.92 8.77 -14.96
C ALA A 502 -6.37 7.32 -15.12
N GLN A 503 -7.69 7.08 -15.04
CA GLN A 503 -8.27 5.75 -15.31
C GLN A 503 -7.95 5.28 -16.73
N ARG A 504 -8.11 6.15 -17.76
CA ARG A 504 -7.80 5.79 -19.15
C ARG A 504 -6.31 5.55 -19.36
N ILE A 505 -5.43 6.36 -18.79
CA ILE A 505 -3.98 6.14 -18.82
C ILE A 505 -3.63 4.77 -18.20
N THR A 506 -4.22 4.46 -17.05
CA THR A 506 -4.03 3.16 -16.40
C THR A 506 -4.50 2.01 -17.28
N GLN A 507 -5.68 2.12 -17.89
CA GLN A 507 -6.17 1.14 -18.86
C GLN A 507 -5.20 0.96 -20.03
N ASN A 508 -4.71 2.05 -20.62
CA ASN A 508 -3.76 1.99 -21.74
C ASN A 508 -2.47 1.23 -21.38
N VAL A 509 -1.95 1.44 -20.15
CA VAL A 509 -0.79 0.69 -19.64
C VAL A 509 -1.11 -0.79 -19.51
N LEU A 510 -2.23 -1.12 -18.86
CA LEU A 510 -2.60 -2.52 -18.58
C LEU A 510 -3.00 -3.27 -19.86
N GLU A 511 -3.76 -2.66 -20.75
CA GLU A 511 -4.13 -3.23 -22.06
C GLU A 511 -2.87 -3.57 -22.87
N ARG A 512 -1.85 -2.69 -22.83
CA ARG A 512 -0.59 -2.93 -23.52
C ARG A 512 0.24 -4.04 -22.86
N PHE A 513 0.18 -4.20 -21.54
CA PHE A 513 0.75 -5.37 -20.85
C PHE A 513 0.10 -6.67 -21.32
N ILE A 514 -1.24 -6.69 -21.32
CA ILE A 514 -2.03 -7.87 -21.68
C ILE A 514 -1.88 -8.20 -23.17
N GLY A 515 -1.78 -7.19 -24.03
CA GLY A 515 -1.55 -7.35 -25.47
C GLY A 515 -0.13 -7.75 -25.84
N SER A 516 0.84 -7.70 -24.93
CA SER A 516 2.21 -8.15 -25.18
C SER A 516 2.26 -9.67 -25.40
N ARG A 517 3.27 -10.14 -26.15
CA ARG A 517 3.43 -11.58 -26.40
C ARG A 517 3.60 -12.33 -25.07
N PRO A 518 3.03 -13.55 -24.94
CA PRO A 518 3.29 -14.39 -23.79
C PRO A 518 4.79 -14.64 -23.63
N LEU A 519 5.28 -14.67 -22.40
CA LEU A 519 6.63 -15.05 -22.02
C LEU A 519 6.90 -16.51 -22.30
#